data_b6e046837a3a16a7e28aa8dd7998015a
#
_entry.id   b6e046837a3a16a7e28aa8dd7998015a
#
_cell.length_a   1.000
_cell.length_b   1.000
_cell.length_c   1.000
_cell.angle_alpha   90.00
_cell.angle_beta   90.00
_cell.angle_gamma   90.00
#
_symmetry.space_group_name_H-M   'P 1'
#
loop_
_entity.id
_entity.type
_entity.pdbx_description
1 polymer ?
#
loop_
_entity_poly.entity_id
_entity_poly.type
_entity_poly.pdbx_seq_one_letter_code
_entity_poly.pdbx_strand_id
1 'polypeptide(L)'
;VGRRVAIARPCGHKFHFKCLSRWTKDHVTCPYEREVIKNMVVKNLPLPRDWKNQMVNAAKEGDIKIIQALLQRRAKVDAGRTAGTTPLALAVANKHLDAALLLAGRGGSDPIGLRDLGELFRHGGEGIPVDLHKAEHWYLKAAELGDFAAMWYLGYQYQFGGEGFPIDLHKAESWYLKAAELGDIAAMSSLGIVYTNGGEGFPIDLHKAESWYLKAAGLGDTIAMNNLAHQYQHGGKDFAADLRKAEHWYLQAAGLGDACAMNNLALLYLDGGEGLPADQDQGKFLLFKAAGLGDVGAMSSLGCLYYEGEQGFEKDLHQAKSWWLKAGELGYVRAMQLLGYLYLHGGENFPADLHQAKIWLLKAADLGNAAAMFHLSHLYKHGGADFPVDLNQAKAWLLKAAELGNDLAIKKLEKASKPQPAKKRGFDEAFPGEPGRAHPEGESTAAGCKGHKIEKASR
;
A
#
# COMPACT_ATOMS: atom_id res chain seq x y z
N VAL A 1 -1.31 65.93 -2.50
CA VAL A 1 -0.95 64.68 -3.19
C VAL A 1 0.54 64.45 -2.93
N GLY A 2 0.87 63.73 -1.85
CA GLY A 2 2.25 63.51 -1.40
C GLY A 2 3.05 62.74 -2.45
N ARG A 3 4.03 63.38 -3.03
CA ARG A 3 5.01 62.72 -3.92
C ARG A 3 5.90 61.78 -3.07
N ARG A 4 5.74 60.48 -3.19
CA ARG A 4 6.66 59.53 -2.54
C ARG A 4 7.99 59.60 -3.24
N VAL A 5 9.00 60.00 -2.52
CA VAL A 5 10.40 60.05 -2.97
C VAL A 5 11.11 58.82 -2.40
N ALA A 6 11.67 57.98 -3.26
CA ALA A 6 12.56 56.91 -2.83
C ALA A 6 14.00 57.41 -2.78
N ILE A 7 14.70 57.11 -1.69
CA ILE A 7 16.12 57.45 -1.53
C ILE A 7 16.90 56.15 -1.70
N ALA A 8 17.74 56.08 -2.72
CA ALA A 8 18.69 54.99 -2.88
C ALA A 8 19.89 55.20 -1.99
N ARG A 9 20.12 54.34 -1.03
CA ARG A 9 21.36 54.31 -0.21
C ARG A 9 22.19 53.11 -0.62
N PRO A 10 23.52 53.19 -0.65
CA PRO A 10 24.38 54.19 -0.06
C PRO A 10 24.74 55.40 -0.95
N CYS A 11 24.41 55.39 -2.25
CA CYS A 11 24.80 56.50 -3.14
C CYS A 11 24.05 57.84 -2.92
N GLY A 12 23.04 57.88 -2.03
CA GLY A 12 22.38 59.13 -1.62
C GLY A 12 21.48 59.80 -2.67
N HIS A 13 21.30 59.28 -3.84
CA HIS A 13 20.49 59.89 -4.88
C HIS A 13 18.98 59.79 -4.59
N LYS A 14 18.27 60.91 -4.73
CA LYS A 14 16.82 61.00 -4.56
C LYS A 14 16.13 60.89 -5.91
N PHE A 15 15.24 59.88 -6.05
CA PHE A 15 14.49 59.67 -7.28
C PHE A 15 13.00 59.68 -7.01
N HIS A 16 12.21 60.16 -8.00
CA HIS A 16 10.78 60.00 -8.00
C HIS A 16 10.43 58.54 -8.26
N PHE A 17 9.56 57.94 -7.45
CA PHE A 17 9.29 56.51 -7.47
C PHE A 17 8.93 55.95 -8.89
N LYS A 18 8.10 56.68 -9.67
CA LYS A 18 7.80 56.31 -11.04
C LYS A 18 8.98 56.40 -12.01
N CYS A 19 9.91 57.30 -11.78
CA CYS A 19 11.10 57.45 -12.59
C CYS A 19 12.11 56.37 -12.30
N LEU A 20 12.26 55.98 -11.04
CA LEU A 20 13.16 54.91 -10.64
C LEU A 20 12.67 53.54 -11.17
N SER A 21 11.36 53.26 -11.12
CA SER A 21 10.78 52.02 -11.65
C SER A 21 10.89 51.87 -13.18
N ARG A 22 10.88 52.99 -13.90
CA ARG A 22 11.06 53.01 -15.36
C ARG A 22 12.56 52.92 -15.72
N TRP A 23 13.39 53.57 -14.95
CA TRP A 23 14.84 53.59 -15.15
C TRP A 23 15.50 52.22 -14.89
N THR A 24 15.06 51.47 -13.88
CA THR A 24 15.58 50.13 -13.58
C THR A 24 15.24 49.08 -14.65
N LYS A 25 14.31 49.38 -15.59
CA LYS A 25 14.05 48.52 -16.74
C LYS A 25 15.12 48.67 -17.84
N ASP A 26 15.61 49.88 -18.05
CA ASP A 26 16.33 50.18 -19.29
C ASP A 26 17.80 50.60 -19.12
N HIS A 27 18.30 50.93 -17.92
CA HIS A 27 19.66 51.50 -17.73
C HIS A 27 20.43 50.95 -16.51
N VAL A 28 21.69 50.78 -16.68
CA VAL A 28 22.66 50.27 -15.71
C VAL A 28 23.67 51.36 -15.41
N THR A 29 23.56 52.02 -14.27
CA THR A 29 24.52 53.06 -13.88
C THR A 29 25.19 52.84 -12.53
N CYS A 30 24.78 51.90 -11.74
CA CYS A 30 25.52 51.50 -10.53
C CYS A 30 25.72 49.98 -10.49
N PRO A 31 26.88 49.46 -10.89
CA PRO A 31 27.16 48.03 -10.90
C PRO A 31 27.08 47.36 -9.53
N TYR A 32 27.39 48.08 -8.46
CA TYR A 32 27.46 47.54 -7.10
C TYR A 32 26.11 47.45 -6.38
N GLU A 33 25.06 48.15 -6.84
CA GLU A 33 23.79 48.26 -6.10
C GLU A 33 22.56 47.88 -6.93
N ARG A 34 22.78 47.34 -8.15
CA ARG A 34 21.70 47.04 -9.10
C ARG A 34 20.64 46.12 -8.51
N GLU A 35 21.03 45.09 -7.76
CA GLU A 35 20.10 44.14 -7.13
C GLU A 35 19.37 44.74 -5.93
N VAL A 36 20.09 45.53 -5.11
CA VAL A 36 19.50 46.17 -3.91
C VAL A 36 18.45 47.20 -4.35
N ILE A 37 18.74 48.02 -5.36
CA ILE A 37 17.79 48.99 -5.90
C ILE A 37 16.62 48.31 -6.57
N LYS A 38 16.87 47.26 -7.36
CA LYS A 38 15.84 46.46 -8.01
C LYS A 38 14.89 45.81 -7.00
N ASN A 39 15.42 45.25 -5.92
CA ASN A 39 14.66 44.67 -4.82
C ASN A 39 13.86 45.71 -4.01
N MET A 40 14.44 46.87 -3.75
CA MET A 40 13.69 47.96 -3.09
C MET A 40 12.56 48.51 -3.93
N VAL A 41 12.75 48.65 -5.23
CA VAL A 41 11.71 49.14 -6.16
C VAL A 41 10.58 48.12 -6.28
N VAL A 42 10.91 46.85 -6.36
CA VAL A 42 9.90 45.76 -6.46
C VAL A 42 9.04 45.70 -5.20
N LYS A 43 9.63 45.84 -4.00
CA LYS A 43 8.88 45.77 -2.73
C LYS A 43 7.84 46.89 -2.57
N ASN A 44 8.02 48.03 -3.20
CA ASN A 44 7.13 49.19 -3.09
C ASN A 44 6.21 49.42 -4.29
N LEU A 45 6.28 48.55 -5.30
CA LEU A 45 5.33 48.61 -6.41
C LEU A 45 3.96 48.09 -5.93
N PRO A 46 2.83 48.73 -6.32
CA PRO A 46 1.51 48.20 -6.03
C PRO A 46 1.34 46.86 -6.73
N LEU A 47 0.52 45.99 -6.12
CA LEU A 47 0.12 44.73 -6.76
C LEU A 47 -0.63 45.03 -8.06
N PRO A 48 -0.45 44.25 -9.13
CA PRO A 48 -1.28 44.30 -10.32
C PRO A 48 -2.76 44.13 -9.95
N ARG A 49 -3.70 44.70 -10.72
CA ARG A 49 -5.13 44.56 -10.42
C ARG A 49 -5.58 43.10 -10.39
N ASP A 50 -5.01 42.26 -11.25
CA ASP A 50 -5.29 40.87 -11.43
C ASP A 50 -4.27 39.93 -10.72
N TRP A 51 -3.54 40.44 -9.73
CA TRP A 51 -2.45 39.70 -9.05
C TRP A 51 -2.87 38.32 -8.52
N LYS A 52 -4.13 38.16 -8.12
CA LYS A 52 -4.65 36.87 -7.64
C LYS A 52 -4.63 35.82 -8.73
N ASN A 53 -5.11 36.17 -9.93
CA ASN A 53 -5.08 35.26 -11.08
C ASN A 53 -3.65 35.00 -11.56
N GLN A 54 -2.79 36.03 -11.55
CA GLN A 54 -1.37 35.86 -11.89
C GLN A 54 -0.67 34.91 -10.90
N MET A 55 -0.97 34.98 -9.61
CA MET A 55 -0.41 34.07 -8.59
C MET A 55 -0.89 32.62 -8.85
N VAL A 56 -2.17 32.42 -9.07
CA VAL A 56 -2.78 31.13 -9.36
C VAL A 56 -2.21 30.51 -10.64
N ASN A 57 -2.14 31.27 -11.73
CA ASN A 57 -1.58 30.78 -12.99
C ASN A 57 -0.08 30.45 -12.88
N ALA A 58 0.69 31.33 -12.22
CA ALA A 58 2.11 31.10 -11.97
C ALA A 58 2.36 29.84 -11.12
N ALA A 59 1.52 29.59 -10.14
CA ALA A 59 1.57 28.38 -9.33
C ALA A 59 1.23 27.13 -10.16
N LYS A 60 0.20 27.22 -11.01
CA LYS A 60 -0.21 26.14 -11.90
C LYS A 60 0.84 25.82 -12.97
N GLU A 61 1.59 26.82 -13.42
CA GLU A 61 2.65 26.70 -14.44
C GLU A 61 4.04 26.49 -13.84
N GLY A 62 4.19 26.59 -12.51
CA GLY A 62 5.46 26.49 -11.81
C GLY A 62 6.40 27.69 -11.99
N ASP A 63 5.86 28.86 -12.36
CA ASP A 63 6.67 30.07 -12.58
C ASP A 63 7.07 30.72 -11.24
N ILE A 64 8.21 30.23 -10.72
CA ILE A 64 8.80 30.73 -9.46
C ILE A 64 9.10 32.21 -9.52
N LYS A 65 9.50 32.75 -10.68
CA LYS A 65 9.88 34.15 -10.82
C LYS A 65 8.67 35.08 -10.62
N ILE A 66 7.53 34.72 -11.21
CA ILE A 66 6.29 35.49 -11.03
C ILE A 66 5.82 35.36 -9.58
N ILE A 67 5.82 34.16 -9.00
CA ILE A 67 5.46 33.94 -7.58
C ILE A 67 6.32 34.80 -6.68
N GLN A 68 7.64 34.74 -6.82
CA GLN A 68 8.57 35.57 -6.01
C GLN A 68 8.33 37.07 -6.18
N ALA A 69 8.10 37.53 -7.40
CA ALA A 69 7.81 38.95 -7.68
C ALA A 69 6.53 39.44 -7.01
N LEU A 70 5.48 38.62 -6.99
CA LEU A 70 4.22 38.93 -6.33
C LEU A 70 4.39 38.91 -4.78
N LEU A 71 5.07 37.91 -4.24
CA LEU A 71 5.34 37.82 -2.79
C LEU A 71 6.23 38.98 -2.29
N GLN A 72 7.21 39.41 -3.08
CA GLN A 72 8.01 40.61 -2.76
C GLN A 72 7.16 41.88 -2.68
N ARG A 73 6.06 41.94 -3.43
CA ARG A 73 5.05 43.01 -3.40
C ARG A 73 3.99 42.82 -2.31
N ARG A 74 4.21 41.88 -1.36
CA ARG A 74 3.32 41.55 -0.25
C ARG A 74 1.97 40.97 -0.70
N ALA A 75 1.93 40.24 -1.83
CA ALA A 75 0.77 39.44 -2.20
C ALA A 75 0.51 38.39 -1.12
N LYS A 76 -0.77 38.13 -0.81
CA LYS A 76 -1.15 37.04 0.08
C LYS A 76 -0.89 35.69 -0.62
N VAL A 77 -0.28 34.76 0.08
CA VAL A 77 0.12 33.45 -0.45
C VAL A 77 -1.10 32.67 -0.97
N ASP A 78 -2.18 32.65 -0.20
CA ASP A 78 -3.40 31.89 -0.55
C ASP A 78 -4.29 32.60 -1.58
N ALA A 79 -3.88 33.78 -2.03
CA ALA A 79 -4.60 34.59 -3.02
C ALA A 79 -6.12 34.75 -2.75
N GLY A 80 -6.57 34.54 -1.51
CA GLY A 80 -7.96 34.61 -1.07
C GLY A 80 -8.86 33.54 -1.71
N ARG A 81 -8.31 32.38 -2.03
CA ARG A 81 -9.00 31.21 -2.57
C ARG A 81 -9.44 30.26 -1.44
N THR A 82 -10.42 29.41 -1.73
CA THR A 82 -10.83 28.32 -0.84
C THR A 82 -9.78 27.22 -0.82
N ALA A 83 -9.77 26.43 0.25
CA ALA A 83 -8.88 25.27 0.39
C ALA A 83 -8.98 24.32 -0.82
N GLY A 84 -7.86 23.76 -1.25
CA GLY A 84 -7.77 22.93 -2.44
C GLY A 84 -7.70 23.67 -3.78
N THR A 85 -7.95 25.00 -3.80
CA THR A 85 -7.84 25.83 -5.02
C THR A 85 -6.83 26.98 -4.86
N THR A 86 -6.05 26.95 -3.79
CA THR A 86 -5.01 27.94 -3.51
C THR A 86 -3.83 27.76 -4.47
N PRO A 87 -2.95 28.77 -4.59
CA PRO A 87 -1.72 28.63 -5.34
C PRO A 87 -0.88 27.43 -4.88
N LEU A 88 -0.83 27.16 -3.56
CA LEU A 88 -0.13 25.99 -3.01
C LEU A 88 -0.71 24.68 -3.55
N ALA A 89 -2.01 24.46 -3.38
CA ALA A 89 -2.67 23.22 -3.86
C ALA A 89 -2.48 23.02 -5.37
N LEU A 90 -2.57 24.09 -6.16
CA LEU A 90 -2.39 24.00 -7.61
C LEU A 90 -0.92 23.71 -8.01
N ALA A 91 0.06 24.27 -7.30
CA ALA A 91 1.46 23.93 -7.54
C ALA A 91 1.75 22.46 -7.24
N VAL A 92 1.19 21.93 -6.14
CA VAL A 92 1.31 20.50 -5.76
C VAL A 92 0.61 19.60 -6.79
N ALA A 93 -0.63 19.91 -7.15
CA ALA A 93 -1.41 19.12 -8.11
C ALA A 93 -0.72 19.01 -9.49
N ASN A 94 0.01 20.07 -9.89
CA ASN A 94 0.79 20.07 -11.13
C ASN A 94 2.27 19.63 -10.93
N LYS A 95 2.61 19.10 -9.76
CA LYS A 95 3.95 18.58 -9.42
C LYS A 95 5.09 19.62 -9.49
N HIS A 96 4.79 20.90 -9.33
CA HIS A 96 5.77 21.98 -9.28
C HIS A 96 6.33 22.17 -7.86
N LEU A 97 7.22 21.23 -7.45
CA LEU A 97 7.73 21.14 -6.09
C LEU A 97 8.35 22.46 -5.57
N ASP A 98 9.21 23.10 -6.37
CA ASP A 98 9.87 24.35 -5.94
C ASP A 98 8.89 25.49 -5.71
N ALA A 99 7.85 25.59 -6.54
CA ALA A 99 6.77 26.54 -6.37
C ALA A 99 5.94 26.24 -5.11
N ALA A 100 5.63 24.97 -4.89
CA ALA A 100 4.89 24.50 -3.71
C ALA A 100 5.68 24.79 -2.42
N LEU A 101 6.96 24.43 -2.36
CA LEU A 101 7.83 24.70 -1.21
C LEU A 101 7.99 26.19 -0.94
N LEU A 102 8.11 27.00 -1.99
CA LEU A 102 8.17 28.47 -1.85
C LEU A 102 6.89 29.03 -1.23
N LEU A 103 5.72 28.59 -1.71
CA LEU A 103 4.42 29.04 -1.22
C LEU A 103 4.17 28.55 0.21
N ALA A 104 4.41 27.28 0.51
CA ALA A 104 4.28 26.72 1.86
C ALA A 104 5.24 27.38 2.86
N GLY A 105 6.50 27.62 2.46
CA GLY A 105 7.51 28.29 3.27
C GLY A 105 7.23 29.79 3.52
N ARG A 106 6.33 30.41 2.75
CA ARG A 106 5.87 31.80 2.93
C ARG A 106 4.55 31.91 3.69
N GLY A 107 4.10 30.82 4.33
CA GLY A 107 2.92 30.80 5.17
C GLY A 107 1.64 30.47 4.40
N GLY A 108 1.74 29.69 3.33
CA GLY A 108 0.58 29.05 2.71
C GLY A 108 -0.13 28.19 3.76
N SER A 109 -1.40 28.48 4.01
CA SER A 109 -2.21 27.89 5.09
C SER A 109 -3.35 27.02 4.54
N ASP A 110 -3.18 26.50 3.34
CA ASP A 110 -4.13 25.55 2.74
C ASP A 110 -3.89 24.14 3.30
N PRO A 111 -4.78 23.62 4.15
CA PRO A 111 -4.60 22.30 4.75
C PRO A 111 -4.55 21.20 3.68
N ILE A 112 -5.36 21.31 2.61
CA ILE A 112 -5.36 20.34 1.49
C ILE A 112 -4.02 20.40 0.74
N GLY A 113 -3.56 21.60 0.39
CA GLY A 113 -2.27 21.76 -0.31
C GLY A 113 -1.08 21.29 0.51
N LEU A 114 -1.09 21.50 1.83
CA LEU A 114 -0.06 21.00 2.74
C LEU A 114 -0.09 19.48 2.87
N ARG A 115 -1.27 18.88 3.00
CA ARG A 115 -1.44 17.43 3.02
C ARG A 115 -0.93 16.80 1.73
N ASP A 116 -1.36 17.32 0.59
CA ASP A 116 -0.97 16.81 -0.74
C ASP A 116 0.54 16.97 -0.99
N LEU A 117 1.17 18.01 -0.41
CA LEU A 117 2.63 18.14 -0.39
C LEU A 117 3.29 17.04 0.46
N GLY A 118 2.69 16.66 1.57
CA GLY A 118 3.08 15.50 2.37
C GLY A 118 3.02 14.20 1.57
N GLU A 119 1.91 13.98 0.83
CA GLU A 119 1.75 12.81 -0.06
C GLU A 119 2.83 12.76 -1.15
N LEU A 120 3.19 13.92 -1.70
CA LEU A 120 4.23 14.00 -2.72
C LEU A 120 5.59 13.53 -2.19
N PHE A 121 5.94 13.87 -0.95
CA PHE A 121 7.16 13.37 -0.31
C PHE A 121 7.05 11.92 0.16
N ARG A 122 5.86 11.45 0.50
CA ARG A 122 5.63 10.06 0.92
C ARG A 122 5.79 9.07 -0.23
N HIS A 123 5.28 9.39 -1.39
CA HIS A 123 5.34 8.53 -2.58
C HIS A 123 6.52 8.83 -3.50
N GLY A 124 7.10 10.01 -3.37
CA GLY A 124 8.08 10.50 -4.33
C GLY A 124 7.46 10.79 -5.70
N GLY A 125 8.32 10.95 -6.70
CA GLY A 125 7.90 11.21 -8.08
C GLY A 125 9.09 11.44 -8.97
N GLU A 126 8.85 11.84 -10.22
CA GLU A 126 9.91 12.18 -11.15
C GLU A 126 10.77 13.33 -10.60
N GLY A 127 12.02 13.03 -10.24
CA GLY A 127 12.94 13.97 -9.61
C GLY A 127 12.67 14.30 -8.14
N ILE A 128 11.70 13.63 -7.50
CA ILE A 128 11.36 13.84 -6.08
C ILE A 128 11.60 12.52 -5.33
N PRO A 129 12.64 12.46 -4.48
CA PRO A 129 12.87 11.26 -3.67
C PRO A 129 11.81 11.10 -2.59
N VAL A 130 11.52 9.86 -2.22
CA VAL A 130 10.71 9.54 -1.04
C VAL A 130 11.42 10.07 0.20
N ASP A 131 10.68 10.81 1.04
CA ASP A 131 11.21 11.39 2.28
C ASP A 131 10.09 11.45 3.33
N LEU A 132 10.01 10.42 4.16
CA LEU A 132 8.95 10.27 5.16
C LEU A 132 9.01 11.34 6.25
N HIS A 133 10.20 11.89 6.58
CA HIS A 133 10.31 12.97 7.55
C HIS A 133 9.77 14.30 7.02
N LYS A 134 9.99 14.58 5.72
CA LYS A 134 9.35 15.74 5.09
C LYS A 134 7.85 15.54 4.94
N ALA A 135 7.39 14.31 4.62
CA ALA A 135 5.98 14.00 4.59
C ALA A 135 5.33 14.27 5.96
N GLU A 136 5.91 13.75 7.04
CA GLU A 136 5.48 14.01 8.42
C GLU A 136 5.38 15.51 8.72
N HIS A 137 6.41 16.28 8.38
CA HIS A 137 6.44 17.72 8.62
C HIS A 137 5.25 18.46 7.98
N TRP A 138 4.91 18.09 6.73
CA TRP A 138 3.81 18.74 6.03
C TRP A 138 2.44 18.24 6.50
N TYR A 139 2.30 16.94 6.84
CA TYR A 139 1.09 16.43 7.48
C TYR A 139 0.84 17.07 8.84
N LEU A 140 1.87 17.27 9.67
CA LEU A 140 1.73 17.96 10.95
C LEU A 140 1.18 19.37 10.77
N LYS A 141 1.69 20.14 9.80
CA LYS A 141 1.17 21.48 9.49
C LYS A 141 -0.29 21.46 9.02
N ALA A 142 -0.66 20.50 8.18
CA ALA A 142 -2.04 20.33 7.74
C ALA A 142 -2.97 19.94 8.91
N ALA A 143 -2.52 19.02 9.76
CA ALA A 143 -3.24 18.58 10.96
C ALA A 143 -3.44 19.71 11.98
N GLU A 144 -2.46 20.61 12.17
CA GLU A 144 -2.58 21.82 12.99
C GLU A 144 -3.69 22.76 12.48
N LEU A 145 -3.98 22.73 11.17
CA LEU A 145 -5.08 23.47 10.56
C LEU A 145 -6.41 22.71 10.56
N GLY A 146 -6.47 21.53 11.20
CA GLY A 146 -7.67 20.74 11.37
C GLY A 146 -7.97 19.76 10.22
N ASP A 147 -6.99 19.47 9.33
CA ASP A 147 -7.17 18.45 8.28
C ASP A 147 -7.15 17.04 8.90
N PHE A 148 -8.31 16.43 9.04
CA PHE A 148 -8.44 15.08 9.61
C PHE A 148 -7.80 14.00 8.72
N ALA A 149 -7.77 14.21 7.41
CA ALA A 149 -7.09 13.28 6.51
C ALA A 149 -5.57 13.30 6.72
N ALA A 150 -4.96 14.47 6.95
CA ALA A 150 -3.55 14.56 7.33
C ALA A 150 -3.27 13.85 8.67
N MET A 151 -4.19 13.94 9.63
CA MET A 151 -4.08 13.19 10.89
C MET A 151 -4.13 11.68 10.64
N TRP A 152 -5.01 11.22 9.74
CA TRP A 152 -5.06 9.81 9.32
C TRP A 152 -3.74 9.39 8.65
N TYR A 153 -3.19 10.20 7.74
CA TYR A 153 -1.90 9.91 7.09
C TYR A 153 -0.73 9.84 8.09
N LEU A 154 -0.70 10.69 9.11
CA LEU A 154 0.26 10.59 10.22
C LEU A 154 0.12 9.26 10.95
N GLY A 155 -1.11 8.88 11.32
CA GLY A 155 -1.40 7.59 11.92
C GLY A 155 -0.92 6.43 11.05
N TYR A 156 -1.21 6.47 9.75
CA TYR A 156 -0.78 5.47 8.79
C TYR A 156 0.76 5.38 8.70
N GLN A 157 1.44 6.51 8.63
CA GLN A 157 2.89 6.55 8.54
C GLN A 157 3.55 5.97 9.79
N TYR A 158 3.05 6.26 10.99
CA TYR A 158 3.53 5.67 12.23
C TYR A 158 3.17 4.19 12.38
N GLN A 159 2.05 3.75 11.82
CA GLN A 159 1.63 2.34 11.86
C GLN A 159 2.53 1.44 11.00
N PHE A 160 2.93 1.90 9.82
CA PHE A 160 3.67 1.07 8.87
C PHE A 160 5.16 1.41 8.79
N GLY A 161 5.56 2.58 9.25
CA GLY A 161 6.94 3.04 9.16
C GLY A 161 7.45 3.15 7.71
N GLY A 162 8.75 2.98 7.55
CA GLY A 162 9.42 2.96 6.26
C GLY A 162 10.94 3.10 6.40
N GLU A 163 11.65 3.25 5.28
CA GLU A 163 13.09 3.43 5.33
C GLU A 163 13.46 4.69 6.15
N GLY A 164 14.20 4.47 7.23
CA GLY A 164 14.61 5.55 8.15
C GLY A 164 13.49 6.10 9.03
N PHE A 165 12.26 5.58 8.95
CA PHE A 165 11.11 6.03 9.74
C PHE A 165 10.55 4.87 10.59
N PRO A 166 10.70 4.89 11.92
CA PRO A 166 10.32 3.78 12.79
C PRO A 166 8.80 3.63 12.93
N ILE A 167 8.35 2.39 13.12
CA ILE A 167 6.97 2.08 13.51
C ILE A 167 6.76 2.55 14.96
N ASP A 168 5.64 3.23 15.21
CA ASP A 168 5.20 3.66 16.54
C ASP A 168 3.68 3.58 16.65
N LEU A 169 3.17 2.45 17.13
CA LEU A 169 1.72 2.21 17.20
C LEU A 169 1.01 3.13 18.22
N HIS A 170 1.70 3.61 19.26
CA HIS A 170 1.11 4.58 20.19
C HIS A 170 0.89 5.94 19.55
N LYS A 171 1.85 6.39 18.74
CA LYS A 171 1.65 7.62 17.95
C LYS A 171 0.59 7.42 16.88
N ALA A 172 0.58 6.25 16.20
CA ALA A 172 -0.46 5.92 15.23
C ALA A 172 -1.86 5.99 15.88
N GLU A 173 -2.06 5.33 17.03
CA GLU A 173 -3.29 5.40 17.81
C GLU A 173 -3.68 6.84 18.13
N SER A 174 -2.74 7.65 18.65
CA SER A 174 -3.00 9.04 19.03
C SER A 174 -3.50 9.88 17.84
N TRP A 175 -2.91 9.72 16.66
CA TRP A 175 -3.31 10.46 15.47
C TRP A 175 -4.63 9.96 14.90
N TYR A 176 -4.86 8.65 14.87
CA TYR A 176 -6.14 8.09 14.45
C TYR A 176 -7.28 8.49 15.39
N LEU A 177 -7.04 8.57 16.71
CA LEU A 177 -8.04 9.05 17.67
C LEU A 177 -8.45 10.49 17.36
N LYS A 178 -7.50 11.38 17.12
CA LYS A 178 -7.79 12.77 16.75
C LYS A 178 -8.60 12.89 15.47
N ALA A 179 -8.26 12.09 14.44
CA ALA A 179 -9.02 12.08 13.20
C ALA A 179 -10.45 11.50 13.41
N ALA A 180 -10.57 10.42 14.18
CA ALA A 180 -11.86 9.79 14.50
C ALA A 180 -12.78 10.71 15.33
N GLU A 181 -12.23 11.51 16.22
CA GLU A 181 -12.97 12.53 16.98
C GLU A 181 -13.58 13.61 16.08
N LEU A 182 -12.92 13.88 14.94
CA LEU A 182 -13.41 14.77 13.88
C LEU A 182 -14.37 14.07 12.90
N GLY A 183 -14.68 12.79 13.13
CA GLY A 183 -15.62 12.01 12.32
C GLY A 183 -14.99 11.26 11.16
N ASP A 184 -13.67 11.13 11.10
CA ASP A 184 -13.00 10.36 10.03
C ASP A 184 -13.26 8.86 10.18
N ILE A 185 -14.02 8.31 9.22
CA ILE A 185 -14.42 6.89 9.22
C ILE A 185 -13.23 5.97 8.99
N ALA A 186 -12.31 6.37 8.12
CA ALA A 186 -11.11 5.60 7.82
C ALA A 186 -10.19 5.47 9.05
N ALA A 187 -10.10 6.54 9.87
CA ALA A 187 -9.38 6.50 11.14
C ALA A 187 -10.03 5.55 12.16
N MET A 188 -11.38 5.52 12.23
CA MET A 188 -12.09 4.58 13.09
C MET A 188 -11.79 3.13 12.69
N SER A 189 -11.83 2.81 11.39
CA SER A 189 -11.47 1.49 10.87
C SER A 189 -10.00 1.15 11.12
N SER A 190 -9.10 2.12 10.95
CA SER A 190 -7.67 1.97 11.21
C SER A 190 -7.38 1.69 12.69
N LEU A 191 -8.09 2.33 13.62
CA LEU A 191 -8.03 2.01 15.06
C LEU A 191 -8.42 0.56 15.33
N GLY A 192 -9.50 0.08 14.70
CA GLY A 192 -9.90 -1.31 14.79
C GLY A 192 -8.77 -2.24 14.34
N ILE A 193 -8.13 -1.95 13.20
CA ILE A 193 -7.02 -2.74 12.66
C ILE A 193 -5.80 -2.72 13.60
N VAL A 194 -5.45 -1.56 14.16
CA VAL A 194 -4.32 -1.44 15.11
C VAL A 194 -4.55 -2.29 16.36
N TYR A 195 -5.75 -2.25 16.93
CA TYR A 195 -6.08 -3.06 18.10
C TYR A 195 -6.24 -4.55 17.80
N THR A 196 -6.65 -4.92 16.57
CA THR A 196 -6.73 -6.34 16.14
C THR A 196 -5.36 -6.96 15.97
N ASN A 197 -4.41 -6.21 15.38
CA ASN A 197 -3.10 -6.75 15.02
C ASN A 197 -2.07 -6.60 16.16
N GLY A 198 -2.19 -5.56 16.98
CA GLY A 198 -1.18 -5.22 17.96
C GLY A 198 0.21 -5.00 17.34
N GLY A 199 1.25 -5.11 18.16
CA GLY A 199 2.64 -5.02 17.72
C GLY A 199 3.61 -4.95 18.89
N GLU A 200 4.89 -4.67 18.63
CA GLU A 200 5.89 -4.55 19.68
C GLU A 200 5.51 -3.41 20.63
N GLY A 201 5.36 -3.76 21.91
CA GLY A 201 4.93 -2.81 22.95
C GLY A 201 3.46 -2.36 22.89
N PHE A 202 2.69 -2.84 21.91
CA PHE A 202 1.27 -2.51 21.74
C PHE A 202 0.42 -3.79 21.73
N PRO A 203 -0.32 -4.09 22.83
CA PRO A 203 -1.05 -5.36 22.95
C PRO A 203 -2.27 -5.40 22.02
N ILE A 204 -2.64 -6.62 21.59
CA ILE A 204 -3.91 -6.90 20.93
C ILE A 204 -5.04 -6.66 21.91
N ASP A 205 -6.09 -5.95 21.48
CA ASP A 205 -7.30 -5.69 22.24
C ASP A 205 -8.53 -5.81 21.33
N LEU A 206 -9.08 -7.02 21.23
CA LEU A 206 -10.21 -7.29 20.33
C LEU A 206 -11.51 -6.59 20.75
N HIS A 207 -11.69 -6.26 22.04
CA HIS A 207 -12.86 -5.53 22.49
C HIS A 207 -12.80 -4.05 22.07
N LYS A 208 -11.62 -3.43 22.15
CA LYS A 208 -11.44 -2.08 21.60
C LYS A 208 -11.58 -2.09 20.07
N ALA A 209 -11.01 -3.11 19.39
CA ALA A 209 -11.18 -3.27 17.96
C ALA A 209 -12.66 -3.36 17.56
N GLU A 210 -13.45 -4.23 18.23
CA GLU A 210 -14.90 -4.34 18.05
C GLU A 210 -15.58 -2.99 18.19
N SER A 211 -15.28 -2.25 19.27
CA SER A 211 -15.91 -0.95 19.53
C SER A 211 -15.67 0.06 18.39
N TRP A 212 -14.45 0.09 17.84
CA TRP A 212 -14.11 1.00 16.75
C TRP A 212 -14.69 0.54 15.41
N TYR A 213 -14.65 -0.76 15.12
CA TYR A 213 -15.31 -1.30 13.93
C TYR A 213 -16.81 -1.08 13.94
N LEU A 214 -17.49 -1.24 15.09
CA LEU A 214 -18.92 -0.96 15.21
C LEU A 214 -19.26 0.50 14.91
N LYS A 215 -18.44 1.45 15.37
CA LYS A 215 -18.62 2.87 15.05
C LYS A 215 -18.49 3.14 13.55
N ALA A 216 -17.44 2.62 12.91
CA ALA A 216 -17.23 2.80 11.48
C ALA A 216 -18.29 2.08 10.64
N ALA A 217 -18.66 0.84 11.01
CA ALA A 217 -19.70 0.06 10.36
C ALA A 217 -21.08 0.74 10.44
N GLY A 218 -21.40 1.36 11.59
CA GLY A 218 -22.61 2.17 11.78
C GLY A 218 -22.68 3.39 10.87
N LEU A 219 -21.55 3.84 10.34
CA LEU A 219 -21.43 4.91 9.35
C LEU A 219 -21.32 4.39 7.90
N GLY A 220 -21.47 3.06 7.70
CA GLY A 220 -21.50 2.44 6.38
C GLY A 220 -20.15 1.97 5.84
N ASP A 221 -19.11 1.91 6.65
CA ASP A 221 -17.80 1.41 6.22
C ASP A 221 -17.80 -0.10 6.04
N THR A 222 -17.74 -0.56 4.79
CA THR A 222 -17.72 -1.98 4.44
C THR A 222 -16.42 -2.68 4.89
N ILE A 223 -15.31 -1.95 4.95
CA ILE A 223 -14.03 -2.48 5.44
C ILE A 223 -14.15 -2.84 6.93
N ALA A 224 -14.72 -1.92 7.73
CA ALA A 224 -14.96 -2.20 9.15
C ALA A 224 -15.94 -3.35 9.35
N MET A 225 -17.04 -3.42 8.56
CA MET A 225 -17.99 -4.53 8.61
C MET A 225 -17.31 -5.86 8.31
N ASN A 226 -16.49 -5.91 7.27
CA ASN A 226 -15.76 -7.12 6.86
C ASN A 226 -14.74 -7.55 7.94
N ASN A 227 -13.97 -6.61 8.51
CA ASN A 227 -13.02 -6.90 9.57
C ASN A 227 -13.68 -7.34 10.87
N LEU A 228 -14.81 -6.72 11.22
CA LEU A 228 -15.62 -7.10 12.37
C LEU A 228 -16.19 -8.51 12.22
N ALA A 229 -16.71 -8.84 11.02
CA ALA A 229 -17.17 -10.18 10.68
C ALA A 229 -16.04 -11.21 10.81
N HIS A 230 -14.87 -10.90 10.28
CA HIS A 230 -13.69 -11.76 10.38
C HIS A 230 -13.27 -11.96 11.86
N GLN A 231 -13.31 -10.91 12.68
CA GLN A 231 -13.04 -11.00 14.10
C GLN A 231 -14.03 -11.92 14.82
N TYR A 232 -15.33 -11.82 14.53
CA TYR A 232 -16.34 -12.74 15.07
C TYR A 232 -16.19 -14.17 14.54
N GLN A 233 -15.77 -14.36 13.29
CA GLN A 233 -15.56 -15.69 12.70
C GLN A 233 -14.45 -16.46 13.42
N HIS A 234 -13.35 -15.79 13.75
CA HIS A 234 -12.17 -16.46 14.28
C HIS A 234 -12.02 -16.34 15.80
N GLY A 235 -12.64 -15.34 16.39
CA GLY A 235 -12.47 -15.04 17.81
C GLY A 235 -11.01 -14.72 18.17
N GLY A 236 -10.64 -14.98 19.42
CA GLY A 236 -9.28 -14.80 19.92
C GLY A 236 -9.22 -15.00 21.42
N LYS A 237 -8.05 -14.67 22.00
CA LYS A 237 -7.91 -14.69 23.46
C LYS A 237 -8.90 -13.71 24.06
N ASP A 238 -9.71 -14.17 25.00
CA ASP A 238 -10.74 -13.38 25.69
C ASP A 238 -11.86 -12.81 24.78
N PHE A 239 -11.96 -13.28 23.53
CA PHE A 239 -13.00 -12.89 22.59
C PHE A 239 -13.57 -14.12 21.88
N ALA A 240 -14.80 -14.51 22.24
CA ALA A 240 -15.42 -15.70 21.68
C ALA A 240 -15.80 -15.55 20.21
N ALA A 241 -15.57 -16.59 19.41
CA ALA A 241 -16.08 -16.65 18.05
C ALA A 241 -17.61 -16.72 18.05
N ASP A 242 -18.25 -16.09 17.05
CA ASP A 242 -19.70 -16.08 16.86
C ASP A 242 -20.01 -16.01 15.35
N LEU A 243 -20.24 -17.19 14.74
CA LEU A 243 -20.45 -17.28 13.29
C LEU A 243 -21.75 -16.58 12.85
N ARG A 244 -22.75 -16.44 13.72
CA ARG A 244 -23.98 -15.70 13.39
C ARG A 244 -23.76 -14.20 13.31
N LYS A 245 -22.93 -13.66 14.21
CA LYS A 245 -22.52 -12.25 14.10
C LYS A 245 -21.61 -12.04 12.90
N ALA A 246 -20.70 -12.98 12.60
CA ALA A 246 -19.86 -12.92 11.41
C ALA A 246 -20.72 -12.90 10.13
N GLU A 247 -21.68 -13.83 10.01
CA GLU A 247 -22.67 -13.87 8.92
C GLU A 247 -23.39 -12.53 8.76
N HIS A 248 -23.91 -12.00 9.86
CA HIS A 248 -24.65 -10.72 9.87
C HIS A 248 -23.80 -9.58 9.24
N TRP A 249 -22.58 -9.40 9.71
CA TRP A 249 -21.74 -8.29 9.23
C TRP A 249 -21.22 -8.50 7.82
N TYR A 250 -20.88 -9.73 7.42
CA TYR A 250 -20.57 -10.05 6.03
C TYR A 250 -21.76 -9.77 5.11
N LEU A 251 -22.99 -10.14 5.51
CA LEU A 251 -24.19 -9.84 4.75
C LEU A 251 -24.41 -8.32 4.58
N GLN A 252 -24.21 -7.55 5.63
CA GLN A 252 -24.32 -6.09 5.55
C GLN A 252 -23.31 -5.50 4.54
N ALA A 253 -22.04 -5.88 4.62
CA ALA A 253 -21.02 -5.42 3.68
C ALA A 253 -21.29 -5.89 2.25
N ALA A 254 -21.66 -7.17 2.06
CA ALA A 254 -22.01 -7.73 0.77
C ALA A 254 -23.25 -7.07 0.15
N GLY A 255 -24.22 -6.67 0.99
CA GLY A 255 -25.40 -5.91 0.59
C GLY A 255 -25.07 -4.52 0.04
N LEU A 256 -24.00 -3.92 0.54
CA LEU A 256 -23.43 -2.65 0.04
C LEU A 256 -22.52 -2.84 -1.18
N GLY A 257 -22.37 -4.07 -1.68
CA GLY A 257 -21.61 -4.37 -2.90
C GLY A 257 -20.14 -4.73 -2.67
N ASP A 258 -19.71 -4.93 -1.43
CA ASP A 258 -18.33 -5.33 -1.11
C ASP A 258 -18.07 -6.77 -1.56
N ALA A 259 -17.29 -6.93 -2.63
CA ALA A 259 -16.98 -8.24 -3.21
C ALA A 259 -16.04 -9.08 -2.31
N CYS A 260 -15.18 -8.45 -1.51
CA CYS A 260 -14.35 -9.14 -0.55
C CYS A 260 -15.19 -9.76 0.57
N ALA A 261 -16.19 -9.02 1.08
CA ALA A 261 -17.14 -9.55 2.05
C ALA A 261 -18.01 -10.68 1.45
N MET A 262 -18.40 -10.58 0.17
CA MET A 262 -19.09 -11.69 -0.52
C MET A 262 -18.23 -12.95 -0.58
N ASN A 263 -16.92 -12.83 -0.88
CA ASN A 263 -15.98 -13.94 -0.86
C ASN A 263 -15.88 -14.58 0.53
N ASN A 264 -15.70 -13.75 1.56
CA ASN A 264 -15.56 -14.24 2.94
C ASN A 264 -16.85 -14.92 3.45
N LEU A 265 -18.01 -14.32 3.14
CA LEU A 265 -19.32 -14.93 3.44
C LEU A 265 -19.49 -16.26 2.72
N ALA A 266 -19.07 -16.34 1.47
CA ALA A 266 -19.13 -17.58 0.69
C ALA A 266 -18.30 -18.69 1.35
N LEU A 267 -17.07 -18.40 1.76
CA LEU A 267 -16.22 -19.36 2.47
C LEU A 267 -16.85 -19.75 3.82
N LEU A 268 -17.46 -18.80 4.53
CA LEU A 268 -18.18 -19.08 5.77
C LEU A 268 -19.35 -20.05 5.55
N TYR A 269 -20.12 -19.88 4.47
CA TYR A 269 -21.20 -20.83 4.13
C TYR A 269 -20.67 -22.18 3.63
N LEU A 270 -19.58 -22.21 2.91
CA LEU A 270 -18.98 -23.48 2.45
C LEU A 270 -18.43 -24.31 3.62
N ASP A 271 -17.77 -23.66 4.57
CA ASP A 271 -17.20 -24.32 5.76
C ASP A 271 -18.27 -24.65 6.82
N GLY A 272 -19.20 -23.73 7.03
CA GLY A 272 -20.15 -23.80 8.13
C GLY A 272 -19.45 -23.80 9.49
N GLY A 273 -20.16 -24.24 10.55
CA GLY A 273 -19.59 -24.40 11.88
C GLY A 273 -20.62 -24.37 12.99
N GLU A 274 -20.17 -24.17 14.23
CA GLU A 274 -21.05 -24.17 15.39
C GLU A 274 -22.10 -23.05 15.27
N GLY A 275 -23.37 -23.44 15.29
CA GLY A 275 -24.51 -22.52 15.16
C GLY A 275 -24.80 -22.04 13.73
N LEU A 276 -23.96 -22.34 12.74
CA LEU A 276 -24.15 -21.99 11.34
C LEU A 276 -23.89 -23.20 10.44
N PRO A 277 -24.93 -23.93 9.98
CA PRO A 277 -24.73 -25.07 9.09
C PRO A 277 -24.14 -24.62 7.74
N ALA A 278 -23.35 -25.50 7.12
CA ALA A 278 -22.83 -25.26 5.77
C ALA A 278 -23.97 -25.14 4.76
N ASP A 279 -23.85 -24.19 3.84
CA ASP A 279 -24.75 -24.00 2.69
C ASP A 279 -23.91 -23.85 1.42
N GLN A 280 -23.67 -24.99 0.77
CA GLN A 280 -22.81 -25.04 -0.42
C GLN A 280 -23.37 -24.27 -1.60
N ASP A 281 -24.69 -24.21 -1.75
CA ASP A 281 -25.33 -23.54 -2.88
C ASP A 281 -25.20 -22.01 -2.73
N GLN A 282 -25.45 -21.47 -1.54
CA GLN A 282 -25.22 -20.05 -1.28
C GLN A 282 -23.73 -19.68 -1.35
N GLY A 283 -22.86 -20.54 -0.81
CA GLY A 283 -21.41 -20.32 -0.88
C GLY A 283 -20.91 -20.22 -2.32
N LYS A 284 -21.31 -21.17 -3.18
CA LYS A 284 -20.98 -21.14 -4.62
C LYS A 284 -21.52 -19.90 -5.31
N PHE A 285 -22.80 -19.57 -5.09
CA PHE A 285 -23.42 -18.39 -5.69
C PHE A 285 -22.65 -17.10 -5.36
N LEU A 286 -22.30 -16.90 -4.10
CA LEU A 286 -21.58 -15.73 -3.65
C LEU A 286 -20.15 -15.67 -4.21
N LEU A 287 -19.43 -16.81 -4.28
CA LEU A 287 -18.10 -16.87 -4.89
C LEU A 287 -18.12 -16.44 -6.35
N PHE A 288 -19.03 -17.01 -7.15
CA PHE A 288 -19.16 -16.62 -8.56
C PHE A 288 -19.56 -15.16 -8.71
N LYS A 289 -20.43 -14.65 -7.84
CA LYS A 289 -20.82 -13.23 -7.83
C LYS A 289 -19.62 -12.32 -7.51
N ALA A 290 -18.86 -12.62 -6.47
CA ALA A 290 -17.67 -11.86 -6.08
C ALA A 290 -16.60 -11.89 -7.19
N ALA A 291 -16.31 -13.06 -7.76
CA ALA A 291 -15.39 -13.19 -8.88
C ALA A 291 -15.87 -12.43 -10.12
N GLY A 292 -17.18 -12.40 -10.39
CA GLY A 292 -17.79 -11.60 -11.46
C GLY A 292 -17.67 -10.08 -11.24
N LEU A 293 -17.58 -9.64 -10.00
CA LEU A 293 -17.29 -8.25 -9.62
C LEU A 293 -15.80 -7.91 -9.64
N GLY A 294 -14.94 -8.88 -10.01
CA GLY A 294 -13.49 -8.66 -10.12
C GLY A 294 -12.70 -8.97 -8.86
N ASP A 295 -13.30 -9.56 -7.81
CA ASP A 295 -12.55 -9.92 -6.60
C ASP A 295 -11.56 -11.05 -6.90
N VAL A 296 -10.27 -10.72 -6.81
CA VAL A 296 -9.18 -11.67 -7.10
C VAL A 296 -9.06 -12.75 -6.03
N GLY A 297 -9.50 -12.48 -4.80
CA GLY A 297 -9.58 -13.43 -3.71
C GLY A 297 -10.60 -14.53 -4.03
N ALA A 298 -11.81 -14.14 -4.46
CA ALA A 298 -12.85 -15.09 -4.89
C ALA A 298 -12.43 -15.93 -6.10
N MET A 299 -11.78 -15.31 -7.10
CA MET A 299 -11.20 -16.05 -8.21
C MET A 299 -10.18 -17.09 -7.74
N SER A 300 -9.30 -16.69 -6.79
CA SER A 300 -8.32 -17.61 -6.22
C SER A 300 -8.97 -18.73 -5.41
N SER A 301 -10.02 -18.41 -4.63
CA SER A 301 -10.80 -19.39 -3.86
C SER A 301 -11.48 -20.39 -4.75
N LEU A 302 -12.12 -19.94 -5.86
CA LEU A 302 -12.70 -20.84 -6.87
C LEU A 302 -11.64 -21.79 -7.46
N GLY A 303 -10.45 -21.26 -7.78
CA GLY A 303 -9.34 -22.06 -8.24
C GLY A 303 -8.92 -23.15 -7.25
N CYS A 304 -8.84 -22.83 -5.94
CA CYS A 304 -8.56 -23.81 -4.89
C CYS A 304 -9.64 -24.89 -4.78
N LEU A 305 -10.92 -24.50 -4.80
CA LEU A 305 -12.03 -25.43 -4.68
C LEU A 305 -12.09 -26.41 -5.86
N TYR A 306 -11.86 -25.96 -7.09
CA TYR A 306 -11.74 -26.85 -8.24
C TYR A 306 -10.47 -27.73 -8.21
N TYR A 307 -9.38 -27.22 -7.62
CA TYR A 307 -8.15 -28.00 -7.48
C TYR A 307 -8.30 -29.15 -6.47
N GLU A 308 -8.96 -28.90 -5.35
CA GLU A 308 -9.15 -29.86 -4.26
C GLU A 308 -10.31 -30.82 -4.56
N GLY A 309 -11.38 -30.35 -5.20
CA GLY A 309 -12.61 -31.14 -5.44
C GLY A 309 -13.44 -31.26 -4.17
N GLU A 310 -13.53 -30.20 -3.37
CA GLU A 310 -14.21 -30.19 -2.07
C GLU A 310 -15.43 -29.26 -2.08
N GLN A 311 -16.25 -29.34 -1.03
CA GLN A 311 -17.38 -28.43 -0.77
C GLN A 311 -18.36 -28.32 -1.94
N GLY A 312 -18.66 -29.47 -2.58
CA GLY A 312 -19.58 -29.54 -3.69
C GLY A 312 -19.03 -29.10 -5.04
N PHE A 313 -17.73 -28.86 -5.16
CA PHE A 313 -17.03 -28.69 -6.42
C PHE A 313 -16.42 -30.01 -6.86
N GLU A 314 -16.60 -30.39 -8.14
CA GLU A 314 -15.87 -31.51 -8.72
C GLU A 314 -14.44 -31.09 -9.03
N LYS A 315 -13.48 -31.99 -8.78
CA LYS A 315 -12.08 -31.72 -9.07
C LYS A 315 -11.85 -31.52 -10.55
N ASP A 316 -11.37 -30.31 -10.90
CA ASP A 316 -11.09 -29.92 -12.28
C ASP A 316 -9.87 -28.97 -12.34
N LEU A 317 -8.72 -29.52 -12.72
CA LEU A 317 -7.48 -28.76 -12.80
C LEU A 317 -7.48 -27.71 -13.93
N HIS A 318 -8.31 -27.89 -14.96
CA HIS A 318 -8.47 -26.90 -16.04
C HIS A 318 -9.28 -25.70 -15.56
N GLN A 319 -10.34 -25.92 -14.79
CA GLN A 319 -11.08 -24.85 -14.13
C GLN A 319 -10.20 -24.14 -13.08
N ALA A 320 -9.48 -24.88 -12.25
CA ALA A 320 -8.54 -24.32 -11.29
C ALA A 320 -7.52 -23.38 -11.98
N LYS A 321 -6.89 -23.87 -13.05
CA LYS A 321 -6.00 -23.08 -13.91
C LYS A 321 -6.67 -21.80 -14.42
N SER A 322 -7.89 -21.93 -14.97
CA SER A 322 -8.62 -20.80 -15.57
C SER A 322 -8.85 -19.68 -14.56
N TRP A 323 -9.30 -20.04 -13.36
CA TRP A 323 -9.55 -19.07 -12.29
C TRP A 323 -8.27 -18.43 -11.74
N TRP A 324 -7.23 -19.23 -11.48
CA TRP A 324 -5.94 -18.68 -11.03
C TRP A 324 -5.25 -17.84 -12.11
N LEU A 325 -5.45 -18.17 -13.40
CA LEU A 325 -4.94 -17.36 -14.50
C LEU A 325 -5.57 -15.96 -14.48
N LYS A 326 -6.89 -15.86 -14.39
CA LYS A 326 -7.61 -14.58 -14.28
C LYS A 326 -7.11 -13.75 -13.09
N ALA A 327 -7.01 -14.36 -11.91
CA ALA A 327 -6.52 -13.67 -10.72
C ALA A 327 -5.05 -13.25 -10.87
N GLY A 328 -4.20 -14.10 -11.44
CA GLY A 328 -2.77 -13.83 -11.66
C GLY A 328 -2.52 -12.73 -12.69
N GLU A 329 -3.33 -12.66 -13.76
CA GLU A 329 -3.28 -11.56 -14.75
C GLU A 329 -3.69 -10.21 -14.15
N LEU A 330 -4.56 -10.22 -13.15
CA LEU A 330 -4.93 -9.05 -12.36
C LEU A 330 -3.90 -8.71 -11.25
N GLY A 331 -2.77 -9.39 -11.22
CA GLY A 331 -1.68 -9.10 -10.28
C GLY A 331 -1.75 -9.84 -8.94
N TYR A 332 -2.68 -10.79 -8.76
CA TYR A 332 -2.79 -11.50 -7.48
C TYR A 332 -1.66 -12.52 -7.31
N VAL A 333 -0.70 -12.17 -6.47
CA VAL A 333 0.58 -12.90 -6.30
C VAL A 333 0.37 -14.36 -5.87
N ARG A 334 -0.61 -14.62 -4.99
CA ARG A 334 -0.93 -15.98 -4.54
C ARG A 334 -1.44 -16.86 -5.70
N ALA A 335 -2.27 -16.31 -6.59
CA ALA A 335 -2.74 -17.08 -7.76
C ALA A 335 -1.59 -17.38 -8.74
N MET A 336 -0.64 -16.45 -8.91
CA MET A 336 0.57 -16.72 -9.70
C MET A 336 1.39 -17.87 -9.11
N GLN A 337 1.56 -17.89 -7.79
CA GLN A 337 2.26 -18.97 -7.08
C GLN A 337 1.53 -20.31 -7.22
N LEU A 338 0.17 -20.33 -7.09
CA LEU A 338 -0.64 -21.54 -7.24
C LEU A 338 -0.64 -22.06 -8.68
N LEU A 339 -0.67 -21.18 -9.69
CA LEU A 339 -0.46 -21.54 -11.09
C LEU A 339 0.90 -22.18 -11.32
N GLY A 340 1.94 -21.57 -10.79
CA GLY A 340 3.29 -22.12 -10.87
C GLY A 340 3.41 -23.49 -10.22
N TYR A 341 2.77 -23.68 -9.07
CA TYR A 341 2.68 -24.99 -8.40
C TYR A 341 1.93 -26.02 -9.25
N LEU A 342 0.77 -25.63 -9.82
CA LEU A 342 -0.02 -26.51 -10.69
C LEU A 342 0.78 -26.98 -11.91
N TYR A 343 1.45 -26.06 -12.59
CA TYR A 343 2.29 -26.42 -13.74
C TYR A 343 3.53 -27.23 -13.36
N LEU A 344 4.07 -27.03 -12.15
CA LEU A 344 5.23 -27.78 -11.67
C LEU A 344 4.91 -29.27 -11.42
N HIS A 345 3.75 -29.53 -10.84
CA HIS A 345 3.37 -30.89 -10.43
C HIS A 345 2.43 -31.60 -11.38
N GLY A 346 1.66 -30.83 -12.15
CA GLY A 346 0.61 -31.41 -13.00
C GLY A 346 -0.45 -32.15 -12.18
N GLY A 347 -1.10 -33.13 -12.80
CA GLY A 347 -2.08 -34.00 -12.17
C GLY A 347 -2.83 -34.86 -13.20
N GLU A 348 -3.90 -35.48 -12.76
CA GLU A 348 -4.72 -36.29 -13.65
C GLU A 348 -5.28 -35.43 -14.80
N ASN A 349 -5.06 -35.86 -16.03
CA ASN A 349 -5.44 -35.16 -17.27
C ASN A 349 -4.83 -33.73 -17.41
N PHE A 350 -3.84 -33.38 -16.59
CA PHE A 350 -3.16 -32.12 -16.64
C PHE A 350 -1.64 -32.35 -16.56
N PRO A 351 -0.91 -32.41 -17.68
CA PRO A 351 0.53 -32.66 -17.67
C PRO A 351 1.31 -31.50 -17.06
N ALA A 352 2.40 -31.84 -16.36
CA ALA A 352 3.32 -30.84 -15.87
C ALA A 352 3.97 -30.07 -17.02
N ASP A 353 4.16 -28.75 -16.82
CA ASP A 353 4.85 -27.86 -17.75
C ASP A 353 5.83 -27.00 -16.96
N LEU A 354 7.11 -27.41 -16.92
CA LEU A 354 8.13 -26.75 -16.12
C LEU A 354 8.49 -25.35 -16.65
N HIS A 355 8.26 -25.08 -17.93
CA HIS A 355 8.49 -23.76 -18.51
C HIS A 355 7.40 -22.78 -18.06
N GLN A 356 6.13 -23.18 -18.08
CA GLN A 356 5.05 -22.38 -17.54
C GLN A 356 5.17 -22.21 -16.02
N ALA A 357 5.55 -23.26 -15.30
CA ALA A 357 5.84 -23.20 -13.87
C ALA A 357 6.88 -22.12 -13.57
N LYS A 358 8.01 -22.12 -14.29
CA LYS A 358 9.06 -21.11 -14.14
C LYS A 358 8.54 -19.69 -14.36
N ILE A 359 7.76 -19.46 -15.43
CA ILE A 359 7.24 -18.12 -15.77
C ILE A 359 6.39 -17.57 -14.62
N TRP A 360 5.42 -18.36 -14.13
CA TRP A 360 4.50 -17.90 -13.09
C TRP A 360 5.17 -17.79 -11.72
N LEU A 361 6.07 -18.72 -11.38
CA LEU A 361 6.82 -18.66 -10.12
C LEU A 361 7.80 -17.48 -10.10
N LEU A 362 8.44 -17.12 -11.22
CA LEU A 362 9.28 -15.93 -11.29
C LEU A 362 8.46 -14.66 -11.10
N LYS A 363 7.31 -14.51 -11.77
CA LYS A 363 6.41 -13.38 -11.55
C LYS A 363 6.03 -13.20 -10.08
N ALA A 364 5.69 -14.30 -9.40
CA ALA A 364 5.37 -14.25 -7.98
C ALA A 364 6.60 -13.95 -7.10
N ALA A 365 7.76 -14.49 -7.45
CA ALA A 365 9.01 -14.28 -6.72
C ALA A 365 9.51 -12.82 -6.85
N ASP A 366 9.38 -12.20 -8.01
CA ASP A 366 9.72 -10.80 -8.24
C ASP A 366 8.86 -9.85 -7.40
N LEU A 367 7.64 -10.29 -7.04
CA LEU A 367 6.74 -9.60 -6.12
C LEU A 367 6.94 -10.03 -4.65
N GLY A 368 8.05 -10.71 -4.34
CA GLY A 368 8.45 -11.05 -2.97
C GLY A 368 7.79 -12.30 -2.38
N ASN A 369 7.15 -13.16 -3.19
CA ASN A 369 6.50 -14.36 -2.67
C ASN A 369 7.54 -15.46 -2.31
N ALA A 370 7.78 -15.64 -1.03
CA ALA A 370 8.74 -16.62 -0.51
C ALA A 370 8.38 -18.08 -0.85
N ALA A 371 7.08 -18.42 -0.95
CA ALA A 371 6.65 -19.77 -1.35
C ALA A 371 6.96 -20.03 -2.82
N ALA A 372 6.79 -19.05 -3.70
CA ALA A 372 7.17 -19.17 -5.11
C ALA A 372 8.70 -19.35 -5.26
N MET A 373 9.50 -18.64 -4.48
CA MET A 373 10.96 -18.83 -4.44
C MET A 373 11.35 -20.23 -4.00
N PHE A 374 10.64 -20.78 -3.00
CA PHE A 374 10.83 -22.15 -2.56
C PHE A 374 10.49 -23.16 -3.68
N HIS A 375 9.39 -22.97 -4.41
CA HIS A 375 9.02 -23.80 -5.56
C HIS A 375 10.01 -23.66 -6.72
N LEU A 376 10.57 -22.47 -6.97
CA LEU A 376 11.67 -22.28 -7.93
C LEU A 376 12.91 -23.09 -7.54
N SER A 377 13.27 -23.09 -6.25
CA SER A 377 14.35 -23.94 -5.75
C SER A 377 14.10 -25.42 -6.05
N HIS A 378 12.86 -25.88 -5.87
CA HIS A 378 12.49 -27.27 -6.18
C HIS A 378 12.56 -27.55 -7.70
N LEU A 379 12.05 -26.65 -8.52
CA LEU A 379 12.09 -26.72 -9.98
C LEU A 379 13.54 -26.88 -10.49
N TYR A 380 14.45 -25.99 -10.09
CA TYR A 380 15.85 -26.05 -10.52
C TYR A 380 16.63 -27.24 -9.93
N LYS A 381 16.23 -27.73 -8.76
CA LYS A 381 16.86 -28.89 -8.14
C LYS A 381 16.59 -30.20 -8.86
N HIS A 382 15.35 -30.38 -9.31
CA HIS A 382 14.90 -31.66 -9.87
C HIS A 382 14.87 -31.67 -11.42
N GLY A 383 14.66 -30.51 -12.02
CA GLY A 383 14.59 -30.40 -13.47
C GLY A 383 13.49 -31.29 -14.09
N GLY A 384 13.66 -31.64 -15.35
CA GLY A 384 12.76 -32.53 -16.09
C GLY A 384 13.33 -32.84 -17.47
N ALA A 385 12.59 -33.52 -18.33
CA ALA A 385 13.05 -33.96 -19.65
C ALA A 385 13.58 -32.79 -20.50
N ASP A 386 12.84 -31.67 -20.48
CA ASP A 386 13.19 -30.45 -21.26
C ASP A 386 13.61 -29.28 -20.38
N PHE A 387 13.89 -29.53 -19.10
CA PHE A 387 14.30 -28.52 -18.14
C PHE A 387 15.53 -28.97 -17.36
N PRO A 388 16.73 -28.37 -17.59
CA PRO A 388 17.97 -28.85 -16.98
C PRO A 388 18.02 -28.57 -15.47
N VAL A 389 18.64 -29.49 -14.73
CA VAL A 389 18.97 -29.32 -13.32
C VAL A 389 20.01 -28.22 -13.17
N ASP A 390 19.78 -27.26 -12.26
CA ASP A 390 20.74 -26.24 -11.86
C ASP A 390 20.77 -26.09 -10.34
N LEU A 391 21.72 -26.76 -9.70
CA LEU A 391 21.87 -26.77 -8.25
C LEU A 391 22.28 -25.41 -7.68
N ASN A 392 22.95 -24.55 -8.49
CA ASN A 392 23.35 -23.21 -8.06
C ASN A 392 22.12 -22.30 -7.98
N GLN A 393 21.27 -22.30 -9.02
CA GLN A 393 20.01 -21.60 -9.01
C GLN A 393 19.08 -22.14 -7.90
N ALA A 394 19.01 -23.45 -7.75
CA ALA A 394 18.22 -24.07 -6.70
C ALA A 394 18.61 -23.56 -5.30
N LYS A 395 19.91 -23.51 -5.02
CA LYS A 395 20.44 -23.01 -3.73
C LYS A 395 20.17 -21.51 -3.56
N ALA A 396 20.37 -20.72 -4.61
CA ALA A 396 20.15 -19.27 -4.56
C ALA A 396 18.68 -18.94 -4.23
N TRP A 397 17.73 -19.59 -4.88
CA TRP A 397 16.31 -19.41 -4.60
C TRP A 397 15.90 -19.91 -3.22
N LEU A 398 16.51 -21.04 -2.73
CA LEU A 398 16.25 -21.54 -1.39
C LEU A 398 16.69 -20.55 -0.30
N LEU A 399 17.85 -19.91 -0.49
CA LEU A 399 18.36 -18.89 0.43
C LEU A 399 17.43 -17.66 0.44
N LYS A 400 17.05 -17.15 -0.72
CA LYS A 400 16.10 -16.02 -0.81
C LYS A 400 14.77 -16.34 -0.13
N ALA A 401 14.23 -17.54 -0.33
CA ALA A 401 13.00 -17.96 0.33
C ALA A 401 13.15 -17.99 1.87
N ALA A 402 14.29 -18.45 2.38
CA ALA A 402 14.56 -18.48 3.81
C ALA A 402 14.76 -17.08 4.41
N GLU A 403 15.43 -16.18 3.69
CA GLU A 403 15.59 -14.76 4.07
C GLU A 403 14.25 -14.05 4.22
N LEU A 404 13.25 -14.43 3.42
CA LEU A 404 11.88 -13.93 3.51
C LEU A 404 10.99 -14.74 4.46
N GLY A 405 11.59 -15.61 5.30
CA GLY A 405 10.88 -16.30 6.36
C GLY A 405 10.09 -17.54 5.93
N ASN A 406 10.40 -18.17 4.77
CA ASN A 406 9.76 -19.42 4.40
C ASN A 406 10.24 -20.58 5.30
N ASP A 407 9.38 -21.09 6.17
CA ASP A 407 9.69 -22.14 7.14
C ASP A 407 10.25 -23.43 6.51
N LEU A 408 9.72 -23.83 5.34
CA LEU A 408 10.19 -25.02 4.64
C LEU A 408 11.60 -24.83 4.10
N ALA A 409 11.93 -23.63 3.61
CA ALA A 409 13.25 -23.28 3.15
C ALA A 409 14.25 -23.26 4.32
N ILE A 410 13.88 -22.64 5.44
CA ILE A 410 14.69 -22.59 6.66
C ILE A 410 15.00 -24.01 7.16
N LYS A 411 13.96 -24.85 7.34
CA LYS A 411 14.13 -26.25 7.77
C LYS A 411 15.00 -27.07 6.82
N LYS A 412 14.90 -26.85 5.50
CA LYS A 412 15.78 -27.57 4.51
C LYS A 412 17.23 -27.12 4.62
N LEU A 413 17.50 -25.84 4.85
CA LEU A 413 18.85 -25.31 5.04
C LEU A 413 19.46 -25.81 6.36
N GLU A 414 18.71 -25.79 7.45
CA GLU A 414 19.14 -26.34 8.75
C GLU A 414 19.48 -27.84 8.67
N LYS A 415 18.66 -28.62 7.95
CA LYS A 415 18.93 -30.05 7.73
C LYS A 415 20.20 -30.27 6.90
N ALA A 416 20.46 -29.41 5.92
CA ALA A 416 21.67 -29.48 5.09
C ALA A 416 22.95 -29.06 5.84
N SER A 417 22.85 -28.20 6.86
CA SER A 417 23.97 -27.73 7.68
C SER A 417 24.39 -28.71 8.79
N LYS A 418 23.50 -29.64 9.17
CA LYS A 418 23.85 -30.67 10.17
C LYS A 418 24.82 -31.67 9.56
N PRO A 419 25.98 -31.97 10.23
CA PRO A 419 26.92 -32.97 9.74
C PRO A 419 26.21 -34.31 9.64
N GLN A 420 26.21 -34.90 8.45
CA GLN A 420 25.70 -36.25 8.26
C GLN A 420 26.52 -37.23 9.08
N PRO A 421 25.89 -38.12 9.88
CA PRO A 421 26.63 -39.16 10.56
C PRO A 421 27.37 -39.97 9.48
N ALA A 422 28.68 -40.09 9.67
CA ALA A 422 29.54 -40.82 8.76
C ALA A 422 28.89 -42.19 8.44
N LYS A 423 28.55 -42.43 7.17
CA LYS A 423 28.10 -43.74 6.71
C LYS A 423 29.22 -44.72 7.08
N LYS A 424 28.99 -45.60 8.08
CA LYS A 424 29.84 -46.76 8.31
C LYS A 424 29.90 -47.51 6.99
N ARG A 425 31.07 -47.55 6.37
CA ARG A 425 31.36 -48.47 5.25
C ARG A 425 31.24 -49.89 5.80
N GLY A 426 30.04 -50.47 5.68
CA GLY A 426 29.87 -51.92 5.73
C GLY A 426 30.10 -52.41 4.32
N PHE A 427 31.16 -53.17 4.15
CA PHE A 427 31.30 -54.10 3.03
C PHE A 427 30.16 -55.09 3.14
N ASP A 428 29.29 -55.13 2.11
CA ASP A 428 28.71 -56.35 1.61
C ASP A 428 28.02 -56.08 0.25
N GLU A 429 28.46 -56.89 -0.67
CA GLU A 429 27.96 -56.99 -2.05
C GLU A 429 26.54 -57.58 -2.07
N ALA A 430 25.70 -57.14 -3.00
CA ALA A 430 25.06 -57.98 -3.99
C ALA A 430 23.69 -57.52 -4.44
N PHE A 431 23.61 -57.25 -5.71
CA PHE A 431 22.53 -57.46 -6.70
C PHE A 431 21.20 -56.64 -6.70
N PRO A 432 20.69 -56.34 -7.89
CA PRO A 432 19.68 -55.32 -8.14
C PRO A 432 18.26 -55.90 -8.07
N GLY A 433 17.42 -55.26 -7.34
CA GLY A 433 15.98 -55.51 -7.32
C GLY A 433 15.22 -54.28 -7.72
N GLU A 434 14.24 -54.47 -8.55
CA GLU A 434 13.35 -53.63 -9.32
C GLU A 434 12.83 -52.34 -8.64
N PRO A 435 12.41 -51.30 -9.44
CA PRO A 435 11.97 -50.02 -8.91
C PRO A 435 10.54 -50.13 -8.35
N GLY A 436 10.43 -50.19 -7.04
CA GLY A 436 9.17 -49.94 -6.34
C GLY A 436 8.76 -48.46 -6.43
N ARG A 437 7.59 -48.23 -7.02
CA ARG A 437 6.90 -46.96 -7.01
C ARG A 437 6.72 -46.50 -5.55
N ALA A 438 7.50 -45.56 -5.13
CA ALA A 438 7.21 -44.81 -3.90
C ALA A 438 6.22 -43.72 -4.27
N HIS A 439 4.99 -43.82 -3.79
CA HIS A 439 4.06 -42.72 -3.72
C HIS A 439 4.67 -41.65 -2.80
N PRO A 440 4.74 -40.39 -3.20
CA PRO A 440 5.08 -39.35 -2.25
C PRO A 440 3.92 -39.22 -1.26
N GLU A 441 4.23 -39.42 0.02
CA GLU A 441 3.32 -39.12 1.10
C GLU A 441 2.87 -37.64 0.94
N GLY A 442 1.53 -37.46 0.90
CA GLY A 442 0.90 -36.19 0.66
C GLY A 442 1.24 -35.19 1.78
N GLU A 443 2.12 -34.25 1.50
CA GLU A 443 2.14 -33.02 2.27
C GLU A 443 0.80 -32.32 2.01
N SER A 444 -0.02 -32.26 3.06
CA SER A 444 -1.35 -31.67 3.07
C SER A 444 -1.33 -30.27 2.42
N THR A 445 -1.84 -30.18 1.19
CA THR A 445 -2.04 -28.92 0.46
C THR A 445 -3.12 -28.04 1.10
N ALA A 446 -3.88 -28.56 2.07
CA ALA A 446 -4.90 -27.84 2.81
C ALA A 446 -4.40 -26.60 3.56
N ALA A 447 -3.12 -26.59 3.99
CA ALA A 447 -2.52 -25.39 4.59
C ALA A 447 -2.28 -24.24 3.60
N GLY A 448 -2.22 -24.53 2.31
CA GLY A 448 -2.03 -23.55 1.24
C GLY A 448 -3.28 -22.72 0.93
N CYS A 449 -4.47 -23.31 1.04
CA CYS A 449 -5.74 -22.64 0.72
C CYS A 449 -6.47 -22.12 1.97
N LYS A 450 -6.24 -22.68 3.16
CA LYS A 450 -6.95 -22.35 4.42
C LYS A 450 -6.32 -21.23 5.27
N GLY A 451 -5.56 -20.34 4.75
CA GLY A 451 -4.90 -19.28 5.53
C GLY A 451 -5.14 -17.89 4.94
N HIS A 452 -6.37 -17.35 5.03
CA HIS A 452 -6.60 -15.92 4.83
C HIS A 452 -6.21 -15.17 6.11
N LYS A 453 -4.91 -14.96 6.35
CA LYS A 453 -4.48 -13.75 7.04
C LYS A 453 -4.68 -12.61 6.05
N ILE A 454 -5.43 -11.59 6.46
CA ILE A 454 -5.61 -10.34 5.70
C ILE A 454 -4.22 -9.82 5.37
N GLU A 455 -3.72 -10.14 4.18
CA GLU A 455 -2.57 -9.46 3.61
C GLU A 455 -3.06 -8.10 3.16
N LYS A 456 -2.47 -7.10 3.76
CA LYS A 456 -2.55 -5.67 3.55
C LYS A 456 -3.07 -5.29 2.17
N ALA A 457 -4.31 -4.83 2.09
CA ALA A 457 -4.74 -3.96 1.02
C ALA A 457 -4.05 -2.61 1.25
N SER A 458 -2.82 -2.49 0.74
CA SER A 458 -2.12 -1.22 0.59
C SER A 458 -1.90 -0.99 -0.89
N ARG A 459 -2.85 -0.30 -1.49
CA ARG A 459 -2.63 0.63 -2.62
C ARG A 459 -3.68 1.72 -2.58
#